data_f97a066bc3bdb9e6667d97e5ab1571b3
#
_entry.id   f97a066bc3bdb9e6667d97e5ab1571b3
#
_cell.length_a   1.000
_cell.length_b   1.000
_cell.length_c   1.000
_cell.angle_alpha   90.00
_cell.angle_beta   90.00
_cell.angle_gamma   90.00
#
_symmetry.space_group_name_H-M   'P 1'
#
loop_
_entity.id
_entity.type
_entity.pdbx_description
1 polymer ?
#
loop_
_entity_poly.entity_id
_entity_poly.type
_entity_poly.pdbx_seq_one_letter_code
_entity_poly.pdbx_strand_id
1 'polypeptide(L)'
;MKNELALKQRIAELEKLLAQKDAQIAALEERWSLAQQKQFGKSAEGFAGQGELFNEVEEIVEEVEAEQQSISYTRKKPVRKPLPKDLPREQVIHDIIDKTCDCCGGELHRMGEDKSEKLEFIPAKIKVIEHIRPKYACRHCDKSSTQTQIKQASMPAMPINKGIATSSLLSQLITSKYQYGLPLYRQEAMFKQYGIELSRQTMSSWIDKSATLFAPLVERLKAELLRQPTLFADETPLKVVKSDKVNSYMWVYCSGRDSPDPNNPIPNIVLYDFHNSRAAACVVNYLDGYQGYLHVDGYQAYARTEATLIGCWAHARRKFIDAKKLQGKNKTGKVDVVLSLIQKLYGVESRIKDKSVDDKYTARQEVSLPILSKLKIWLEQDQPNLVGNSKLIEAANYLANQWHKLIRYVDDGRLSIDNNRAERAVKPFVIGRKNWLFSQTANGAHASATLYSIVETAKINGLIPFNYICACLDELCQPEPDIDSLLPWNFKT
;
A
#
# COMPACT_ATOMS: atom_id res chain seq x y z
N MET A 1 -25.67 56.55 -41.37
CA MET A 1 -26.44 55.81 -40.34
C MET A 1 -26.88 54.42 -40.77
N LYS A 2 -27.70 54.20 -41.86
CA LYS A 2 -28.15 52.82 -42.25
C LYS A 2 -26.99 51.88 -42.63
N ASN A 3 -25.97 52.36 -43.36
CA ASN A 3 -24.80 51.55 -43.74
C ASN A 3 -23.91 51.20 -42.56
N GLU A 4 -23.79 52.05 -41.56
CA GLU A 4 -22.99 51.86 -40.39
C GLU A 4 -23.56 50.81 -39.42
N LEU A 5 -24.91 50.78 -39.33
CA LEU A 5 -25.64 49.79 -38.56
C LEU A 5 -25.51 48.40 -39.20
N ALA A 6 -25.62 48.29 -40.52
CA ALA A 6 -25.43 47.06 -41.27
C ALA A 6 -24.02 46.51 -41.17
N LEU A 7 -23.00 47.39 -41.18
CA LEU A 7 -21.60 47.00 -40.95
C LEU A 7 -21.37 46.49 -39.53
N LYS A 8 -21.91 47.12 -38.50
CA LYS A 8 -21.79 46.67 -37.08
C LYS A 8 -22.49 45.31 -36.90
N GLN A 9 -23.67 45.09 -37.52
CA GLN A 9 -24.30 43.79 -37.48
C GLN A 9 -23.47 42.70 -38.18
N ARG A 10 -22.85 43.00 -39.31
CA ARG A 10 -21.98 42.06 -40.03
C ARG A 10 -20.70 41.71 -39.26
N ILE A 11 -20.10 42.72 -38.60
CA ILE A 11 -18.93 42.50 -37.72
C ILE A 11 -19.31 41.55 -36.55
N ALA A 12 -20.43 41.80 -35.87
CA ALA A 12 -20.89 40.94 -34.78
C ALA A 12 -21.18 39.50 -35.22
N GLU A 13 -21.74 39.33 -36.44
CA GLU A 13 -22.00 38.03 -37.03
C GLU A 13 -20.68 37.26 -37.37
N LEU A 14 -19.68 37.98 -37.91
CA LEU A 14 -18.37 37.45 -38.24
C LEU A 14 -17.61 37.08 -36.96
N GLU A 15 -17.64 37.92 -35.92
CA GLU A 15 -17.04 37.62 -34.62
C GLU A 15 -17.65 36.38 -33.97
N LYS A 16 -18.98 36.20 -34.06
CA LYS A 16 -19.67 35.00 -33.59
C LYS A 16 -19.24 33.76 -34.37
N LEU A 17 -19.10 33.88 -35.71
CA LEU A 17 -18.65 32.78 -36.57
C LEU A 17 -17.18 32.43 -36.27
N LEU A 18 -16.32 33.41 -36.03
CA LEU A 18 -14.91 33.24 -35.67
C LEU A 18 -14.81 32.50 -34.36
N ALA A 19 -15.54 32.91 -33.34
CA ALA A 19 -15.56 32.22 -32.03
C ALA A 19 -16.07 30.76 -32.16
N GLN A 20 -17.03 30.49 -33.02
CA GLN A 20 -17.47 29.10 -33.30
C GLN A 20 -16.39 28.28 -34.01
N LYS A 21 -15.63 28.87 -34.94
CA LYS A 21 -14.54 28.19 -35.62
C LYS A 21 -13.35 27.92 -34.69
N ASP A 22 -13.03 28.87 -33.86
CA ASP A 22 -11.96 28.72 -32.85
C ASP A 22 -12.32 27.58 -31.85
N ALA A 23 -13.56 27.49 -31.41
CA ALA A 23 -14.04 26.39 -30.59
C ALA A 23 -13.98 25.01 -31.30
N GLN A 24 -14.31 24.98 -32.62
CA GLN A 24 -14.17 23.76 -33.42
C GLN A 24 -12.71 23.33 -33.60
N ILE A 25 -11.80 24.28 -33.85
CA ILE A 25 -10.35 24.02 -33.97
C ILE A 25 -9.81 23.47 -32.65
N ALA A 26 -10.14 24.11 -31.53
CA ALA A 26 -9.72 23.65 -30.21
C ALA A 26 -10.20 22.22 -29.90
N ALA A 27 -11.44 21.89 -30.24
CA ALA A 27 -11.99 20.52 -30.07
C ALA A 27 -11.29 19.49 -30.96
N LEU A 28 -10.88 19.85 -32.17
CA LEU A 28 -10.15 18.97 -33.09
C LEU A 28 -8.72 18.76 -32.63
N GLU A 29 -8.04 19.80 -32.17
CA GLU A 29 -6.68 19.71 -31.59
C GLU A 29 -6.67 18.81 -30.35
N GLU A 30 -7.68 18.93 -29.50
CA GLU A 30 -7.83 18.07 -28.33
C GLU A 30 -8.04 16.60 -28.72
N ARG A 31 -8.93 16.30 -29.66
CA ARG A 31 -9.14 14.95 -30.18
C ARG A 31 -7.89 14.35 -30.79
N TRP A 32 -7.13 15.15 -31.51
CA TRP A 32 -5.86 14.72 -32.11
C TRP A 32 -4.79 14.44 -31.05
N SER A 33 -4.67 15.31 -30.04
CA SER A 33 -3.77 15.11 -28.90
C SER A 33 -4.11 13.86 -28.11
N LEU A 34 -5.41 13.60 -27.85
CA LEU A 34 -5.88 12.37 -27.20
C LEU A 34 -5.59 11.12 -28.05
N ALA A 35 -5.73 11.21 -29.37
CA ALA A 35 -5.41 10.11 -30.29
C ALA A 35 -3.90 9.81 -30.28
N GLN A 36 -3.06 10.84 -30.32
CA GLN A 36 -1.60 10.67 -30.19
C GLN A 36 -1.20 10.06 -28.84
N GLN A 37 -1.80 10.49 -27.74
CA GLN A 37 -1.56 9.93 -26.42
C GLN A 37 -1.95 8.44 -26.33
N LYS A 38 -3.08 8.05 -26.96
CA LYS A 38 -3.48 6.64 -27.05
C LYS A 38 -2.54 5.80 -27.91
N GLN A 39 -1.93 6.37 -28.94
CA GLN A 39 -1.13 5.65 -29.92
C GLN A 39 0.37 5.62 -29.55
N PHE A 40 0.89 6.66 -28.92
CA PHE A 40 2.32 6.84 -28.61
C PHE A 40 2.65 7.09 -27.14
N GLY A 41 1.60 7.21 -26.26
CA GLY A 41 1.80 7.29 -24.83
C GLY A 41 2.36 5.99 -24.29
N LYS A 42 3.23 6.04 -23.27
CA LYS A 42 3.75 4.86 -22.57
C LYS A 42 2.58 3.97 -22.14
N SER A 43 2.34 2.88 -22.87
CA SER A 43 1.38 1.86 -22.47
C SER A 43 2.01 1.07 -21.33
N ALA A 44 1.60 1.33 -20.09
CA ALA A 44 1.80 0.34 -19.07
C ALA A 44 0.90 -0.86 -19.39
N GLU A 45 1.46 -2.05 -19.56
CA GLU A 45 0.69 -3.30 -19.58
C GLU A 45 -0.03 -3.43 -18.24
N GLY A 46 -1.24 -2.96 -18.17
CA GLY A 46 -2.06 -2.96 -16.97
C GLY A 46 -3.38 -2.25 -17.20
N PHE A 47 -4.35 -2.50 -16.38
CA PHE A 47 -5.62 -1.78 -16.39
C PHE A 47 -5.36 -0.26 -16.42
N ALA A 48 -5.96 0.43 -17.39
CA ALA A 48 -5.79 1.87 -17.56
C ALA A 48 -6.06 2.60 -16.23
N GLY A 49 -5.08 3.39 -15.76
CA GLY A 49 -5.16 4.19 -14.54
C GLY A 49 -4.42 3.65 -13.31
N GLN A 50 -3.97 2.38 -13.28
CA GLN A 50 -3.30 1.83 -12.08
C GLN A 50 -1.76 1.94 -12.08
N GLY A 51 -1.12 2.08 -13.23
CA GLY A 51 0.34 2.20 -13.33
C GLY A 51 0.86 3.58 -12.93
N GLU A 52 0.05 4.61 -13.16
CA GLU A 52 0.38 6.01 -12.86
C GLU A 52 0.06 6.41 -11.42
N LEU A 53 -0.85 5.67 -10.75
CA LEU A 53 -1.33 5.97 -9.40
C LEU A 53 -0.21 5.99 -8.34
N PHE A 54 0.83 5.21 -8.54
CA PHE A 54 1.85 4.95 -7.52
C PHE A 54 3.09 5.84 -7.63
N ASN A 55 3.33 6.46 -8.78
CA ASN A 55 4.47 7.34 -8.97
C ASN A 55 4.17 8.80 -8.58
N GLU A 56 2.91 9.24 -8.70
CA GLU A 56 2.53 10.62 -8.43
C GLU A 56 2.66 11.02 -6.95
N VAL A 57 2.49 10.07 -6.03
CA VAL A 57 2.64 10.35 -4.59
C VAL A 57 4.09 10.67 -4.25
N GLU A 58 5.03 9.93 -4.83
CA GLU A 58 6.46 10.18 -4.68
C GLU A 58 6.87 11.48 -5.40
N GLU A 59 6.34 11.74 -6.60
CA GLU A 59 6.57 12.98 -7.35
C GLU A 59 6.02 14.23 -6.65
N ILE A 60 4.83 14.17 -6.01
CA ILE A 60 4.27 15.31 -5.26
C ILE A 60 5.14 15.65 -4.06
N VAL A 61 5.63 14.66 -3.34
CA VAL A 61 6.51 14.88 -2.18
C VAL A 61 7.86 15.43 -2.65
N GLU A 62 8.44 14.87 -3.72
CA GLU A 62 9.70 15.35 -4.30
C GLU A 62 9.59 16.78 -4.87
N GLU A 63 8.47 17.14 -5.56
CA GLU A 63 8.25 18.50 -6.05
C GLU A 63 8.13 19.52 -4.92
N VAL A 64 7.40 19.19 -3.84
CA VAL A 64 7.26 20.08 -2.67
C VAL A 64 8.58 20.21 -1.92
N GLU A 65 9.38 19.15 -1.81
CA GLU A 65 10.72 19.19 -1.22
C GLU A 65 11.73 19.93 -2.11
N ALA A 66 11.63 19.81 -3.44
CA ALA A 66 12.52 20.48 -4.39
C ALA A 66 12.31 22.01 -4.42
N GLU A 67 11.07 22.50 -4.32
CA GLU A 67 10.79 23.94 -4.26
C GLU A 67 11.26 24.61 -2.95
N GLN A 68 11.34 23.85 -1.85
CA GLN A 68 11.89 24.33 -0.58
C GLN A 68 13.43 24.38 -0.57
N GLN A 69 14.10 23.74 -1.54
CA GLN A 69 15.56 23.60 -1.61
C GLN A 69 16.26 24.53 -2.61
N SER A 70 15.70 25.68 -2.99
CA SER A 70 16.42 26.69 -3.79
C SER A 70 17.49 27.44 -2.99
N ILE A 71 18.15 26.77 -2.03
CA ILE A 71 19.35 27.26 -1.33
C ILE A 71 20.50 26.33 -1.70
N SER A 72 21.61 26.91 -2.17
CA SER A 72 22.83 26.27 -2.67
C SER A 72 23.19 24.96 -1.96
N TYR A 73 23.00 23.84 -2.63
CA TYR A 73 23.30 22.52 -2.10
C TYR A 73 24.72 22.09 -2.49
N THR A 74 25.63 22.15 -1.55
CA THR A 74 26.91 21.45 -1.68
C THR A 74 26.63 19.96 -1.43
N ARG A 75 26.65 19.17 -2.50
CA ARG A 75 26.41 17.72 -2.46
C ARG A 75 27.46 17.07 -1.55
N LYS A 76 27.10 16.78 -0.29
CA LYS A 76 27.94 15.95 0.59
C LYS A 76 28.05 14.56 -0.07
N LYS A 77 29.29 14.06 -0.21
CA LYS A 77 29.52 12.68 -0.69
C LYS A 77 28.69 11.72 0.17
N PRO A 78 27.96 10.76 -0.44
CA PRO A 78 27.17 9.81 0.35
C PRO A 78 28.11 9.02 1.27
N VAL A 79 27.93 9.19 2.58
CA VAL A 79 28.63 8.42 3.58
C VAL A 79 27.93 7.07 3.69
N ARG A 80 28.66 5.96 3.53
CA ARG A 80 28.14 4.62 3.77
C ARG A 80 27.63 4.54 5.22
N LYS A 81 26.37 4.14 5.38
CA LYS A 81 25.84 3.82 6.71
C LYS A 81 26.57 2.59 7.26
N PRO A 82 26.94 2.57 8.54
CA PRO A 82 27.55 1.39 9.16
C PRO A 82 26.60 0.20 9.10
N LEU A 83 27.17 -1.00 9.03
CA LEU A 83 26.39 -2.24 9.07
C LEU A 83 25.70 -2.41 10.44
N PRO A 84 24.50 -3.03 10.51
CA PRO A 84 23.78 -3.26 11.76
C PRO A 84 24.69 -3.97 12.81
N LYS A 85 24.66 -3.50 14.05
CA LYS A 85 25.53 -4.00 15.13
C LYS A 85 25.14 -5.39 15.62
N ASP A 86 23.89 -5.76 15.46
CA ASP A 86 23.23 -7.01 15.86
C ASP A 86 23.48 -8.18 14.91
N LEU A 87 24.06 -7.93 13.73
CA LEU A 87 24.46 -9.02 12.84
C LEU A 87 25.67 -9.77 13.43
N PRO A 88 25.68 -11.13 13.37
CA PRO A 88 26.83 -11.94 13.72
C PRO A 88 28.09 -11.50 12.95
N ARG A 89 29.22 -11.43 13.61
CA ARG A 89 30.50 -11.06 13.00
C ARG A 89 31.49 -12.19 13.17
N GLU A 90 32.00 -12.71 12.08
CA GLU A 90 33.11 -13.63 12.05
C GLU A 90 34.37 -12.84 11.71
N GLN A 91 35.44 -13.04 12.53
CA GLN A 91 36.72 -12.36 12.32
C GLN A 91 37.63 -13.25 11.48
N VAL A 92 38.05 -12.77 10.34
CA VAL A 92 39.07 -13.39 9.51
C VAL A 92 40.33 -12.53 9.61
N ILE A 93 41.36 -13.07 10.22
CA ILE A 93 42.63 -12.35 10.42
C ILE A 93 43.56 -12.69 9.26
N HIS A 94 43.95 -11.67 8.52
CA HIS A 94 44.98 -11.75 7.49
C HIS A 94 46.30 -11.24 8.09
N ASP A 95 47.17 -12.16 8.50
CA ASP A 95 48.47 -11.79 9.07
C ASP A 95 49.59 -12.04 8.05
N ILE A 96 50.69 -11.31 8.19
CA ILE A 96 51.90 -11.53 7.41
C ILE A 96 52.61 -12.83 7.89
N ILE A 97 53.13 -13.59 6.93
CA ILE A 97 53.81 -14.87 7.22
C ILE A 97 55.18 -14.61 7.84
N ASP A 98 55.90 -13.64 7.28
CA ASP A 98 57.24 -13.26 7.76
C ASP A 98 57.13 -12.01 8.64
N LYS A 99 57.58 -12.12 9.90
CA LYS A 99 57.56 -11.06 10.90
C LYS A 99 58.99 -10.49 11.16
N THR A 100 59.87 -10.64 10.18
CA THR A 100 61.20 -10.06 10.23
C THR A 100 61.28 -8.74 9.44
N CYS A 101 62.05 -7.80 9.94
CA CYS A 101 62.24 -6.52 9.30
C CYS A 101 63.18 -6.64 8.09
N ASP A 102 62.76 -6.27 6.93
CA ASP A 102 63.53 -6.35 5.68
C ASP A 102 64.82 -5.52 5.69
N CYS A 103 64.95 -4.52 6.57
CA CYS A 103 66.09 -3.64 6.60
C CYS A 103 67.14 -4.01 7.67
N CYS A 104 66.75 -4.63 8.79
CA CYS A 104 67.68 -4.92 9.90
C CYS A 104 67.59 -6.37 10.44
N GLY A 105 66.67 -7.19 9.95
CA GLY A 105 66.44 -8.56 10.42
C GLY A 105 65.84 -8.69 11.79
N GLY A 106 65.43 -7.59 12.44
CA GLY A 106 64.79 -7.61 13.76
C GLY A 106 63.33 -8.05 13.70
N GLU A 107 62.80 -8.54 14.83
CA GLU A 107 61.40 -8.96 14.94
C GLU A 107 60.44 -7.77 14.89
N LEU A 108 59.40 -7.85 14.02
CA LEU A 108 58.35 -6.84 13.88
C LEU A 108 57.33 -7.01 15.02
N HIS A 109 56.95 -5.88 15.66
CA HIS A 109 55.86 -5.86 16.64
C HIS A 109 54.57 -5.25 16.04
N ARG A 110 53.41 -5.77 16.48
CA ARG A 110 52.10 -5.29 16.01
C ARG A 110 51.82 -3.88 16.50
N MET A 111 51.64 -2.88 15.57
CA MET A 111 51.35 -1.48 15.88
C MET A 111 49.86 -1.16 15.92
N GLY A 112 49.02 -1.93 15.17
CA GLY A 112 47.62 -1.65 15.06
C GLY A 112 46.95 -2.62 14.08
N GLU A 113 45.71 -2.31 13.71
CA GLU A 113 44.93 -3.10 12.75
C GLU A 113 43.96 -2.22 11.98
N ASP A 114 43.81 -2.47 10.69
CA ASP A 114 42.75 -1.91 9.87
C ASP A 114 41.59 -2.91 9.76
N LYS A 115 40.36 -2.44 9.99
CA LYS A 115 39.16 -3.28 9.93
C LYS A 115 38.34 -2.91 8.72
N SER A 116 37.94 -3.90 7.91
CA SER A 116 36.95 -3.74 6.87
C SER A 116 35.86 -4.78 7.02
N GLU A 117 34.59 -4.33 7.00
CA GLU A 117 33.44 -5.20 7.11
C GLU A 117 32.87 -5.51 5.73
N LYS A 118 32.49 -6.78 5.49
CA LYS A 118 31.80 -7.24 4.30
C LYS A 118 30.62 -8.10 4.69
N LEU A 119 29.53 -8.03 3.89
CA LEU A 119 28.35 -8.87 4.10
C LEU A 119 28.51 -10.18 3.34
N GLU A 120 28.29 -11.29 4.04
CA GLU A 120 28.14 -12.61 3.47
C GLU A 120 26.69 -13.06 3.54
N PHE A 121 26.18 -13.65 2.47
CA PHE A 121 24.84 -14.23 2.41
C PHE A 121 24.95 -15.76 2.46
N ILE A 122 24.38 -16.35 3.52
CA ILE A 122 24.28 -17.79 3.68
C ILE A 122 22.91 -18.22 3.13
N PRO A 123 22.85 -19.08 2.09
CA PRO A 123 21.59 -19.58 1.56
C PRO A 123 20.76 -20.29 2.63
N ALA A 124 19.40 -20.23 2.49
CA ALA A 124 18.48 -20.90 3.40
C ALA A 124 18.77 -22.40 3.50
N LYS A 125 18.71 -22.93 4.71
CA LYS A 125 18.84 -24.38 4.98
C LYS A 125 17.46 -24.95 5.26
N ILE A 126 17.16 -26.12 4.66
CA ILE A 126 15.97 -26.90 4.93
C ILE A 126 16.38 -28.14 5.71
N LYS A 127 15.64 -28.46 6.78
CA LYS A 127 15.88 -29.65 7.60
C LYS A 127 14.57 -30.43 7.81
N VAL A 128 14.69 -31.73 8.02
CA VAL A 128 13.58 -32.59 8.46
C VAL A 128 13.57 -32.65 9.98
N ILE A 129 12.41 -32.51 10.58
CA ILE A 129 12.18 -32.75 12.01
C ILE A 129 11.49 -34.08 12.12
N GLU A 130 12.14 -35.05 12.74
CA GLU A 130 11.59 -36.40 12.98
C GLU A 130 10.97 -36.44 14.39
N HIS A 131 9.64 -36.57 14.45
CA HIS A 131 8.90 -36.70 15.71
C HIS A 131 8.81 -38.17 16.11
N ILE A 132 9.57 -38.60 17.12
CA ILE A 132 9.59 -39.96 17.65
C ILE A 132 8.67 -40.03 18.85
N ARG A 133 7.66 -40.89 18.82
CA ARG A 133 6.71 -41.13 19.92
C ARG A 133 6.74 -42.59 20.31
N PRO A 134 7.48 -43.01 21.36
CA PRO A 134 7.49 -44.37 21.84
C PRO A 134 6.11 -44.83 22.28
N LYS A 135 5.84 -46.09 22.07
CA LYS A 135 4.61 -46.76 22.54
C LYS A 135 4.97 -47.68 23.69
N TYR A 136 4.16 -47.64 24.72
CA TYR A 136 4.33 -48.48 25.91
C TYR A 136 3.12 -49.35 26.10
N ALA A 137 3.35 -50.67 26.40
CA ALA A 137 2.35 -51.64 26.74
C ALA A 137 2.67 -52.29 28.08
N CYS A 138 1.64 -52.73 28.82
CA CYS A 138 1.79 -53.40 30.08
C CYS A 138 1.97 -54.91 29.86
N ARG A 139 3.15 -55.48 30.18
CA ARG A 139 3.42 -56.91 30.05
C ARG A 139 2.54 -57.79 30.93
N HIS A 140 2.04 -57.26 32.07
CA HIS A 140 1.13 -57.98 32.93
C HIS A 140 -0.25 -58.17 32.28
N CYS A 141 -0.82 -57.13 31.70
CA CYS A 141 -2.09 -57.18 30.98
C CYS A 141 -2.00 -58.06 29.72
N ASP A 142 -0.85 -58.07 29.03
CA ASP A 142 -0.64 -59.00 27.89
C ASP A 142 -0.75 -60.48 28.27
N LYS A 143 -0.31 -60.83 29.47
CA LYS A 143 -0.36 -62.25 29.95
C LYS A 143 -1.69 -62.64 30.53
N SER A 144 -2.50 -61.71 31.01
CA SER A 144 -3.80 -61.98 31.69
C SER A 144 -5.01 -61.94 30.76
N SER A 145 -4.82 -61.88 29.45
CA SER A 145 -5.90 -61.79 28.42
C SER A 145 -6.88 -60.63 28.58
N THR A 146 -6.51 -59.63 29.39
CA THR A 146 -7.22 -58.35 29.50
C THR A 146 -6.82 -57.47 28.34
N GLN A 147 -7.70 -56.55 27.87
CA GLN A 147 -7.37 -55.63 26.78
C GLN A 147 -6.08 -54.84 27.08
N THR A 148 -5.04 -55.07 26.31
CA THR A 148 -3.76 -54.36 26.44
C THR A 148 -3.94 -52.91 26.07
N GLN A 149 -3.80 -52.00 27.04
CA GLN A 149 -3.80 -50.55 26.76
C GLN A 149 -2.42 -50.10 26.32
N ILE A 150 -2.33 -49.59 25.10
CA ILE A 150 -1.13 -48.95 24.59
C ILE A 150 -1.18 -47.46 25.00
N LYS A 151 -0.15 -47.02 25.72
CA LYS A 151 0.06 -45.58 26.04
C LYS A 151 1.13 -44.98 25.13
N GLN A 152 0.80 -43.84 24.56
CA GLN A 152 1.68 -43.07 23.69
C GLN A 152 1.46 -41.56 23.95
N ALA A 153 2.51 -40.74 23.91
CA ALA A 153 2.38 -39.29 24.00
C ALA A 153 1.52 -38.74 22.84
N SER A 154 0.75 -37.69 23.11
CA SER A 154 0.01 -36.99 22.07
C SER A 154 0.99 -36.30 21.10
N MET A 155 0.58 -36.11 19.85
CA MET A 155 1.33 -35.28 18.91
C MET A 155 1.18 -33.81 19.32
N PRO A 156 2.25 -33.00 19.26
CA PRO A 156 2.12 -31.57 19.44
C PRO A 156 1.10 -30.98 18.48
N ALA A 157 0.45 -29.89 18.88
CA ALA A 157 -0.42 -29.14 17.99
C ALA A 157 0.39 -28.60 16.78
N MET A 158 -0.19 -28.76 15.59
CA MET A 158 0.46 -28.39 14.33
C MET A 158 -0.55 -27.61 13.48
N PRO A 159 -0.11 -26.55 12.77
CA PRO A 159 -1.02 -25.72 11.96
C PRO A 159 -1.74 -26.52 10.86
N ILE A 160 -1.10 -27.56 10.35
CA ILE A 160 -1.68 -28.46 9.34
C ILE A 160 -1.72 -29.89 9.90
N ASN A 161 -2.91 -30.32 10.32
CA ASN A 161 -3.12 -31.69 10.82
C ASN A 161 -2.68 -32.73 9.78
N LYS A 162 -1.85 -33.70 10.22
CA LYS A 162 -1.27 -34.77 9.38
C LYS A 162 -0.46 -34.25 8.19
N GLY A 163 -0.11 -32.96 8.17
CA GLY A 163 0.78 -32.35 7.17
C GLY A 163 2.25 -32.48 7.55
N ILE A 164 3.13 -32.25 6.58
CA ILE A 164 4.59 -32.18 6.79
C ILE A 164 5.07 -30.75 7.00
N ALA A 165 4.18 -29.75 6.90
CA ALA A 165 4.53 -28.35 7.02
C ALA A 165 4.57 -27.91 8.50
N THR A 166 5.69 -27.40 8.93
CA THR A 166 5.85 -26.67 10.19
C THR A 166 5.40 -25.22 10.03
N SER A 167 5.20 -24.50 11.13
CA SER A 167 4.90 -23.05 11.11
C SER A 167 5.95 -22.27 10.34
N SER A 168 7.24 -22.63 10.45
CA SER A 168 8.32 -21.96 9.73
C SER A 168 8.25 -22.18 8.20
N LEU A 169 7.89 -23.39 7.74
CA LEU A 169 7.70 -23.65 6.32
C LEU A 169 6.48 -22.91 5.78
N LEU A 170 5.38 -22.87 6.53
CA LEU A 170 4.18 -22.10 6.15
C LEU A 170 4.48 -20.59 6.10
N SER A 171 5.19 -20.09 7.11
CA SER A 171 5.63 -18.68 7.15
C SER A 171 6.50 -18.33 5.94
N GLN A 172 7.43 -19.22 5.55
CA GLN A 172 8.26 -19.03 4.35
C GLN A 172 7.43 -18.98 3.07
N LEU A 173 6.44 -19.88 2.92
CA LEU A 173 5.56 -19.89 1.74
C LEU A 173 4.73 -18.61 1.64
N ILE A 174 4.17 -18.17 2.79
CA ILE A 174 3.33 -16.98 2.89
C ILE A 174 4.15 -15.72 2.60
N THR A 175 5.28 -15.53 3.27
CA THR A 175 6.13 -14.34 3.07
C THR A 175 6.72 -14.30 1.67
N SER A 176 7.19 -15.42 1.14
CA SER A 176 7.67 -15.49 -0.25
C SER A 176 6.61 -15.03 -1.23
N LYS A 177 5.35 -15.43 -1.05
CA LYS A 177 4.28 -15.06 -1.96
C LYS A 177 3.80 -13.63 -1.75
N TYR A 178 3.43 -13.27 -0.52
CA TYR A 178 2.68 -12.03 -0.25
C TYR A 178 3.57 -10.82 0.06
N GLN A 179 4.79 -11.04 0.60
CA GLN A 179 5.74 -9.97 0.84
C GLN A 179 6.69 -9.77 -0.35
N TYR A 180 7.21 -10.87 -0.92
CA TYR A 180 8.24 -10.82 -1.98
C TYR A 180 7.69 -11.08 -3.38
N GLY A 181 6.38 -11.33 -3.52
CA GLY A 181 5.74 -11.51 -4.81
C GLY A 181 6.16 -12.78 -5.57
N LEU A 182 6.64 -13.83 -4.88
CA LEU A 182 7.10 -15.07 -5.48
C LEU A 182 5.93 -16.07 -5.65
N PRO A 183 5.41 -16.30 -6.88
CA PRO A 183 4.29 -17.21 -7.10
C PRO A 183 4.63 -18.66 -6.72
N LEU A 184 3.61 -19.45 -6.38
CA LEU A 184 3.80 -20.83 -5.94
C LEU A 184 4.54 -21.71 -6.97
N TYR A 185 4.35 -21.48 -8.27
CA TYR A 185 5.06 -22.25 -9.30
C TYR A 185 6.58 -22.01 -9.29
N ARG A 186 7.01 -20.78 -8.89
CA ARG A 186 8.45 -20.49 -8.71
C ARG A 186 8.97 -21.06 -7.40
N GLN A 187 8.15 -21.09 -6.36
CA GLN A 187 8.50 -21.75 -5.10
C GLN A 187 8.63 -23.27 -5.29
N GLU A 188 7.73 -23.89 -6.08
CA GLU A 188 7.84 -25.31 -6.48
C GLU A 188 9.18 -25.58 -7.14
N ALA A 189 9.59 -24.76 -8.12
CA ALA A 189 10.88 -24.87 -8.79
C ALA A 189 12.06 -24.67 -7.82
N MET A 190 11.94 -23.73 -6.88
CA MET A 190 12.94 -23.50 -5.83
C MET A 190 13.11 -24.73 -4.92
N PHE A 191 12.03 -25.33 -4.41
CA PHE A 191 12.10 -26.52 -3.56
C PHE A 191 12.70 -27.71 -4.31
N LYS A 192 12.39 -27.86 -5.60
CA LYS A 192 12.98 -28.91 -6.43
C LYS A 192 14.51 -28.82 -6.54
N GLN A 193 15.09 -27.61 -6.51
CA GLN A 193 16.56 -27.44 -6.48
C GLN A 193 17.20 -27.98 -5.19
N TYR A 194 16.43 -28.05 -4.09
CA TYR A 194 16.84 -28.67 -2.83
C TYR A 194 16.46 -30.16 -2.72
N GLY A 195 16.02 -30.78 -3.85
CA GLY A 195 15.62 -32.18 -3.87
C GLY A 195 14.25 -32.46 -3.23
N ILE A 196 13.41 -31.45 -3.01
CA ILE A 196 12.10 -31.56 -2.35
C ILE A 196 11.00 -31.43 -3.40
N GLU A 197 10.20 -32.47 -3.56
CA GLU A 197 9.02 -32.46 -4.43
C GLU A 197 7.79 -31.97 -3.66
N LEU A 198 7.50 -30.68 -3.80
CA LEU A 198 6.38 -30.00 -3.17
C LEU A 198 5.49 -29.35 -4.24
N SER A 199 4.33 -29.97 -4.51
CA SER A 199 3.46 -29.51 -5.60
C SER A 199 2.78 -28.17 -5.29
N ARG A 200 2.51 -27.35 -6.31
CA ARG A 200 1.71 -26.11 -6.21
C ARG A 200 0.38 -26.33 -5.53
N GLN A 201 -0.26 -27.45 -5.80
CA GLN A 201 -1.59 -27.79 -5.23
C GLN A 201 -1.48 -27.99 -3.73
N THR A 202 -0.47 -28.70 -3.24
CA THR A 202 -0.19 -28.89 -1.82
C THR A 202 0.07 -27.56 -1.13
N MET A 203 0.95 -26.73 -1.69
CA MET A 203 1.24 -25.39 -1.16
C MET A 203 0.00 -24.49 -1.14
N SER A 204 -0.84 -24.52 -2.20
CA SER A 204 -2.09 -23.74 -2.23
C SER A 204 -3.06 -24.21 -1.14
N SER A 205 -3.21 -25.52 -0.93
CA SER A 205 -4.05 -26.06 0.16
C SER A 205 -3.55 -25.65 1.54
N TRP A 206 -2.23 -25.58 1.73
CA TRP A 206 -1.66 -25.11 3.00
C TRP A 206 -1.88 -23.61 3.22
N ILE A 207 -1.78 -22.80 2.17
CA ILE A 207 -2.11 -21.37 2.22
C ILE A 207 -3.57 -21.16 2.59
N ASP A 208 -4.51 -21.88 1.98
CA ASP A 208 -5.94 -21.78 2.30
C ASP A 208 -6.22 -22.17 3.76
N LYS A 209 -5.60 -23.24 4.25
CA LYS A 209 -5.72 -23.68 5.66
C LYS A 209 -5.09 -22.68 6.62
N SER A 210 -3.92 -22.11 6.27
CA SER A 210 -3.29 -21.07 7.09
C SER A 210 -4.17 -19.83 7.17
N ALA A 211 -4.79 -19.41 6.07
CA ALA A 211 -5.73 -18.28 6.08
C ALA A 211 -6.93 -18.54 7.00
N THR A 212 -7.43 -19.78 7.03
CA THR A 212 -8.50 -20.17 7.97
C THR A 212 -8.06 -20.05 9.43
N LEU A 213 -6.82 -20.44 9.76
CA LEU A 213 -6.26 -20.28 11.11
C LEU A 213 -6.13 -18.80 11.50
N PHE A 214 -5.79 -17.92 10.56
CA PHE A 214 -5.66 -16.49 10.81
C PHE A 214 -7.00 -15.75 10.91
N ALA A 215 -8.13 -16.37 10.53
CA ALA A 215 -9.42 -15.68 10.53
C ALA A 215 -9.79 -15.03 11.88
N PRO A 216 -9.64 -15.69 13.06
CA PRO A 216 -9.93 -15.06 14.35
C PRO A 216 -9.07 -13.82 14.62
N LEU A 217 -7.78 -13.83 14.25
CA LEU A 217 -6.90 -12.68 14.41
C LEU A 217 -7.31 -11.53 13.48
N VAL A 218 -7.70 -11.81 12.23
CA VAL A 218 -8.18 -10.78 11.30
C VAL A 218 -9.48 -10.16 11.78
N GLU A 219 -10.42 -10.94 12.31
CA GLU A 219 -11.65 -10.43 12.92
C GLU A 219 -11.34 -9.55 14.15
N ARG A 220 -10.37 -9.95 14.97
CA ARG A 220 -9.94 -9.14 16.12
C ARG A 220 -9.29 -7.83 15.69
N LEU A 221 -8.45 -7.86 14.64
CA LEU A 221 -7.87 -6.65 14.01
C LEU A 221 -8.95 -5.76 13.41
N LYS A 222 -9.99 -6.33 12.77
CA LYS A 222 -11.15 -5.57 12.26
C LYS A 222 -11.90 -4.86 13.38
N ALA A 223 -12.12 -5.54 14.50
CA ALA A 223 -12.77 -4.91 15.66
C ALA A 223 -11.94 -3.71 16.18
N GLU A 224 -10.61 -3.80 16.21
CA GLU A 224 -9.75 -2.68 16.58
C GLU A 224 -9.71 -1.57 15.51
N LEU A 225 -9.74 -1.94 14.23
CA LEU A 225 -9.83 -1.00 13.11
C LEU A 225 -11.09 -0.13 13.24
N LEU A 226 -12.26 -0.74 13.45
CA LEU A 226 -13.55 -0.02 13.53
C LEU A 226 -13.69 0.87 14.77
N ARG A 227 -12.82 0.72 15.77
CA ARG A 227 -12.73 1.63 16.93
C ARG A 227 -11.95 2.91 16.66
N GLN A 228 -11.20 2.95 15.53
CA GLN A 228 -10.36 4.10 15.24
C GLN A 228 -11.20 5.29 14.77
N PRO A 229 -10.85 6.53 15.16
CA PRO A 229 -11.62 7.72 14.77
C PRO A 229 -11.50 8.06 13.29
N THR A 230 -10.44 7.57 12.62
CA THR A 230 -10.16 7.85 11.21
C THR A 230 -9.69 6.61 10.49
N LEU A 231 -10.36 6.29 9.39
CA LEU A 231 -10.02 5.20 8.49
C LEU A 231 -9.74 5.72 7.08
N PHE A 232 -9.07 4.87 6.30
CA PHE A 232 -8.79 5.08 4.89
C PHE A 232 -9.27 3.84 4.14
N ALA A 233 -9.92 4.03 3.00
CA ALA A 233 -10.39 2.92 2.18
C ALA A 233 -10.12 3.16 0.69
N ASP A 234 -9.84 2.06 -0.01
CA ASP A 234 -9.64 2.03 -1.46
C ASP A 234 -9.98 0.63 -1.98
N GLU A 235 -10.19 0.47 -3.29
CA GLU A 235 -10.42 -0.84 -3.89
C GLU A 235 -9.69 -0.98 -5.22
N THR A 236 -9.34 -2.22 -5.55
CA THR A 236 -8.67 -2.57 -6.82
C THR A 236 -9.31 -3.79 -7.47
N PRO A 237 -9.45 -3.82 -8.82
CA PRO A 237 -10.01 -4.97 -9.50
C PRO A 237 -9.09 -6.20 -9.38
N LEU A 238 -9.71 -7.38 -9.31
CA LEU A 238 -9.07 -8.69 -9.31
C LEU A 238 -9.79 -9.62 -10.28
N LYS A 239 -9.04 -10.30 -11.14
CA LYS A 239 -9.59 -11.37 -11.98
C LYS A 239 -9.62 -12.69 -11.19
N VAL A 240 -10.78 -13.34 -11.16
CA VAL A 240 -10.97 -14.69 -10.61
C VAL A 240 -11.43 -15.61 -11.74
N VAL A 241 -10.65 -16.67 -12.03
CA VAL A 241 -10.90 -17.53 -13.22
C VAL A 241 -12.17 -18.34 -13.09
N LYS A 242 -12.39 -18.97 -11.91
CA LYS A 242 -13.59 -19.75 -11.61
C LYS A 242 -14.64 -18.90 -10.90
N SER A 243 -15.03 -17.78 -11.52
CA SER A 243 -16.10 -16.91 -11.04
C SER A 243 -17.07 -16.63 -12.18
N ASP A 244 -18.35 -16.61 -11.86
CA ASP A 244 -19.42 -16.24 -12.81
C ASP A 244 -19.41 -14.75 -13.18
N LYS A 245 -18.62 -13.93 -12.44
CA LYS A 245 -18.50 -12.49 -12.68
C LYS A 245 -17.18 -12.14 -13.33
N VAL A 246 -17.22 -11.25 -14.32
CA VAL A 246 -16.05 -10.79 -15.09
C VAL A 246 -15.04 -10.08 -14.20
N ASN A 247 -15.50 -9.27 -13.25
CA ASN A 247 -14.66 -8.47 -12.36
C ASN A 247 -15.02 -8.72 -10.90
N SER A 248 -14.01 -9.08 -10.14
CA SER A 248 -14.02 -9.10 -8.67
C SER A 248 -13.14 -7.97 -8.14
N TYR A 249 -13.21 -7.67 -6.84
CA TYR A 249 -12.50 -6.56 -6.24
C TYR A 249 -11.86 -6.96 -4.91
N MET A 250 -10.68 -6.39 -4.69
CA MET A 250 -10.02 -6.39 -3.40
C MET A 250 -10.19 -5.01 -2.79
N TRP A 251 -10.91 -4.93 -1.69
CA TRP A 251 -11.07 -3.74 -0.88
C TRP A 251 -9.97 -3.69 0.15
N VAL A 252 -9.54 -2.48 0.50
CA VAL A 252 -8.51 -2.26 1.52
C VAL A 252 -9.00 -1.21 2.48
N TYR A 253 -8.89 -1.52 3.76
CA TYR A 253 -9.23 -0.62 4.87
C TYR A 253 -8.02 -0.49 5.77
N CYS A 254 -7.65 0.74 6.13
CA CYS A 254 -6.51 0.93 7.00
C CYS A 254 -6.70 2.08 7.99
N SER A 255 -6.02 1.96 9.12
CA SER A 255 -5.91 2.96 10.17
C SER A 255 -4.48 3.37 10.42
N GLY A 256 -4.26 4.31 11.33
CA GLY A 256 -2.95 4.75 11.76
C GLY A 256 -2.55 6.11 11.21
N ARG A 257 -1.34 6.54 11.51
CA ARG A 257 -0.75 7.83 11.09
C ARG A 257 0.61 7.64 10.45
N ASP A 258 0.96 8.48 9.49
CA ASP A 258 2.30 8.52 8.90
C ASP A 258 3.34 9.11 9.87
N SER A 259 2.90 9.99 10.78
CA SER A 259 3.70 10.52 11.90
C SER A 259 3.03 10.09 13.20
N PRO A 260 3.46 8.98 13.83
CA PRO A 260 2.89 8.50 15.07
C PRO A 260 3.14 9.48 16.22
N ASP A 261 2.11 9.73 17.01
CA ASP A 261 2.20 10.49 18.25
C ASP A 261 2.44 9.51 19.40
N PRO A 262 3.59 9.56 20.09
CA PRO A 262 3.89 8.66 21.20
C PRO A 262 2.87 8.74 22.35
N ASN A 263 2.22 9.90 22.53
CA ASN A 263 1.24 10.13 23.59
C ASN A 263 -0.18 9.67 23.22
N ASN A 264 -0.42 9.42 21.93
CA ASN A 264 -1.72 8.95 21.42
C ASN A 264 -1.48 7.95 20.27
N PRO A 265 -1.01 6.73 20.57
CA PRO A 265 -0.74 5.73 19.56
C PRO A 265 -2.05 5.24 18.94
N ILE A 266 -2.22 5.49 17.64
CA ILE A 266 -3.28 4.87 16.86
C ILE A 266 -2.72 3.58 16.25
N PRO A 267 -3.34 2.42 16.48
CA PRO A 267 -2.89 1.17 15.88
C PRO A 267 -2.79 1.27 14.36
N ASN A 268 -1.66 0.83 13.81
CA ASN A 268 -1.47 0.72 12.38
C ASN A 268 -2.04 -0.63 11.91
N ILE A 269 -3.15 -0.58 11.20
CA ILE A 269 -3.84 -1.79 10.71
C ILE A 269 -4.07 -1.63 9.21
N VAL A 270 -3.83 -2.69 8.45
CA VAL A 270 -4.14 -2.79 7.03
C VAL A 270 -4.89 -4.09 6.80
N LEU A 271 -6.16 -4.01 6.43
CA LEU A 271 -7.00 -5.17 6.17
C LEU A 271 -7.48 -5.17 4.72
N TYR A 272 -7.45 -6.34 4.12
CA TYR A 272 -7.97 -6.59 2.78
C TYR A 272 -9.23 -7.44 2.88
N ASP A 273 -10.20 -7.12 2.03
CA ASP A 273 -11.46 -7.83 1.95
C ASP A 273 -11.82 -8.12 0.49
N PHE A 274 -12.11 -9.38 0.17
CA PHE A 274 -12.39 -9.79 -1.19
C PHE A 274 -13.88 -9.90 -1.45
N HIS A 275 -14.34 -9.32 -2.56
CA HIS A 275 -15.71 -9.46 -3.04
C HIS A 275 -15.79 -9.68 -4.55
N ASN A 276 -16.75 -10.51 -4.97
CA ASN A 276 -17.08 -10.71 -6.40
C ASN A 276 -17.84 -9.51 -7.01
N SER A 277 -17.88 -8.37 -6.34
CA SER A 277 -18.66 -7.20 -6.73
C SER A 277 -18.03 -5.91 -6.22
N ARG A 278 -18.26 -4.81 -6.92
CA ARG A 278 -17.97 -3.44 -6.47
C ARG A 278 -19.22 -2.77 -5.89
N ALA A 279 -20.28 -3.52 -5.57
CA ALA A 279 -21.53 -2.96 -5.05
C ALA A 279 -21.32 -2.29 -3.69
N ALA A 280 -22.11 -1.24 -3.43
CA ALA A 280 -22.03 -0.50 -2.17
C ALA A 280 -22.30 -1.38 -0.94
N ALA A 281 -23.08 -2.46 -1.08
CA ALA A 281 -23.31 -3.42 0.01
C ALA A 281 -22.01 -4.01 0.59
N CYS A 282 -20.94 -4.15 -0.23
CA CYS A 282 -19.66 -4.67 0.25
C CYS A 282 -19.07 -3.75 1.33
N VAL A 283 -18.95 -2.47 1.03
CA VAL A 283 -18.38 -1.49 1.96
C VAL A 283 -19.32 -1.19 3.11
N VAL A 284 -20.63 -1.12 2.89
CA VAL A 284 -21.62 -0.89 3.94
C VAL A 284 -21.58 -2.01 4.98
N ASN A 285 -21.57 -3.28 4.54
CA ASN A 285 -21.50 -4.42 5.46
C ASN A 285 -20.16 -4.50 6.20
N TYR A 286 -19.05 -4.12 5.54
CA TYR A 286 -17.74 -4.13 6.20
C TYR A 286 -17.62 -3.08 7.28
N LEU A 287 -18.12 -1.87 7.03
CA LEU A 287 -18.09 -0.70 7.92
C LEU A 287 -19.39 -0.52 8.72
N ASP A 288 -20.16 -1.60 8.91
CA ASP A 288 -21.42 -1.54 9.66
C ASP A 288 -21.20 -0.94 11.05
N GLY A 289 -22.01 0.09 11.39
CA GLY A 289 -21.91 0.83 12.66
C GLY A 289 -20.73 1.79 12.78
N TYR A 290 -19.88 1.94 11.76
CA TYR A 290 -18.77 2.89 11.80
C TYR A 290 -19.22 4.31 11.45
N GLN A 291 -19.10 5.25 12.39
CA GLN A 291 -19.52 6.65 12.26
C GLN A 291 -18.34 7.64 12.26
N GLY A 292 -17.09 7.16 12.31
CA GLY A 292 -15.89 7.98 12.28
C GLY A 292 -15.61 8.61 10.89
N TYR A 293 -14.45 9.21 10.76
CA TYR A 293 -13.99 9.78 9.48
C TYR A 293 -13.45 8.70 8.55
N LEU A 294 -13.86 8.72 7.28
CA LEU A 294 -13.40 7.79 6.24
C LEU A 294 -12.80 8.55 5.05
N HIS A 295 -11.50 8.43 4.88
CA HIS A 295 -10.80 8.95 3.69
C HIS A 295 -11.04 8.03 2.49
N VAL A 296 -11.51 8.60 1.39
CA VAL A 296 -11.88 7.87 0.18
C VAL A 296 -11.56 8.69 -1.07
N ASP A 297 -11.55 8.00 -2.21
CA ASP A 297 -11.63 8.62 -3.53
C ASP A 297 -13.05 9.17 -3.84
N GLY A 298 -13.32 9.47 -5.08
CA GLY A 298 -14.65 9.95 -5.51
C GLY A 298 -15.69 8.84 -5.74
N TYR A 299 -15.43 7.56 -5.38
CA TYR A 299 -16.35 6.47 -5.65
C TYR A 299 -17.63 6.55 -4.80
N GLN A 300 -18.80 6.44 -5.48
CA GLN A 300 -20.10 6.70 -4.86
C GLN A 300 -20.55 5.67 -3.83
N ALA A 301 -19.99 4.44 -3.85
CA ALA A 301 -20.38 3.39 -2.92
C ALA A 301 -20.18 3.80 -1.46
N TYR A 302 -19.11 4.52 -1.18
CA TYR A 302 -18.79 5.00 0.18
C TYR A 302 -19.84 5.97 0.74
N ALA A 303 -20.56 6.70 -0.12
CA ALA A 303 -21.61 7.63 0.31
C ALA A 303 -22.83 6.94 0.96
N ARG A 304 -22.91 5.61 0.89
CA ARG A 304 -23.96 4.82 1.54
C ARG A 304 -23.60 4.32 2.93
N THR A 305 -22.37 4.57 3.39
CA THR A 305 -21.94 4.27 4.77
C THR A 305 -22.39 5.38 5.73
N GLU A 306 -22.39 5.09 7.02
CA GLU A 306 -22.66 6.09 8.06
C GLU A 306 -21.44 6.98 8.37
N ALA A 307 -20.28 6.68 7.80
CA ALA A 307 -19.03 7.39 8.02
C ALA A 307 -19.06 8.82 7.46
N THR A 308 -18.37 9.72 8.12
CA THR A 308 -18.11 11.07 7.59
C THR A 308 -16.98 11.02 6.55
N LEU A 309 -17.34 11.22 5.28
CA LEU A 309 -16.39 11.06 4.18
C LEU A 309 -15.44 12.26 4.04
N ILE A 310 -14.16 11.97 3.86
CA ILE A 310 -13.08 12.92 3.55
C ILE A 310 -12.59 12.64 2.13
N GLY A 311 -12.53 13.67 1.28
CA GLY A 311 -12.09 13.53 -0.11
C GLY A 311 -10.56 13.55 -0.25
N CYS A 312 -10.07 13.03 -1.37
CA CYS A 312 -8.65 12.96 -1.69
C CYS A 312 -8.23 14.08 -2.65
N TRP A 313 -7.38 15.02 -2.18
CA TRP A 313 -6.84 16.09 -3.02
C TRP A 313 -5.85 15.59 -4.07
N ALA A 314 -5.19 14.47 -3.86
CA ALA A 314 -4.33 13.86 -4.88
C ALA A 314 -5.13 13.47 -6.13
N HIS A 315 -6.32 12.87 -5.96
CA HIS A 315 -7.23 12.57 -7.08
C HIS A 315 -7.73 13.82 -7.81
N ALA A 316 -8.08 14.87 -7.06
CA ALA A 316 -8.46 16.15 -7.66
C ALA A 316 -7.28 16.73 -8.48
N ARG A 317 -6.07 16.80 -7.89
CA ARG A 317 -4.86 17.30 -8.57
C ARG A 317 -4.55 16.52 -9.85
N ARG A 318 -4.64 15.19 -9.83
CA ARG A 318 -4.39 14.32 -10.99
C ARG A 318 -5.24 14.71 -12.20
N LYS A 319 -6.55 14.96 -11.99
CA LYS A 319 -7.44 15.38 -13.07
C LYS A 319 -7.02 16.72 -13.70
N PHE A 320 -6.52 17.66 -12.89
CA PHE A 320 -5.98 18.93 -13.40
C PHE A 320 -4.64 18.74 -14.10
N ILE A 321 -3.77 17.82 -13.65
CA ILE A 321 -2.53 17.46 -14.38
C ILE A 321 -2.85 16.89 -15.75
N ASP A 322 -3.83 15.99 -15.85
CA ASP A 322 -4.24 15.42 -17.13
C ASP A 322 -4.83 16.48 -18.07
N ALA A 323 -5.55 17.45 -17.52
CA ALA A 323 -6.00 18.61 -18.29
C ALA A 323 -4.81 19.49 -18.76
N LYS A 324 -3.76 19.66 -17.93
CA LYS A 324 -2.55 20.41 -18.28
C LYS A 324 -1.75 19.72 -19.39
N LYS A 325 -1.68 18.38 -19.42
CA LYS A 325 -1.00 17.63 -20.49
C LYS A 325 -1.57 17.91 -21.88
N LEU A 326 -2.84 18.31 -21.96
CA LEU A 326 -3.51 18.70 -23.21
C LEU A 326 -3.32 20.18 -23.57
N GLN A 327 -2.82 20.99 -22.65
CA GLN A 327 -2.49 22.39 -22.87
C GLN A 327 -1.14 22.46 -23.59
N GLY A 328 -1.03 23.26 -24.65
CA GLY A 328 0.22 23.44 -25.40
C GLY A 328 1.38 23.87 -24.50
N LYS A 329 2.58 23.36 -24.79
CA LYS A 329 3.82 23.71 -24.08
C LYS A 329 3.95 25.25 -24.02
N ASN A 330 4.29 25.79 -22.84
CA ASN A 330 4.51 27.22 -22.55
C ASN A 330 3.24 28.12 -22.52
N LYS A 331 2.04 27.56 -22.40
CA LYS A 331 0.84 28.36 -22.15
C LYS A 331 0.46 28.25 -20.67
N THR A 332 0.40 29.38 -19.97
CA THR A 332 -0.26 29.50 -18.66
C THR A 332 -1.76 29.69 -18.84
N GLY A 333 -2.56 29.03 -18.03
CA GLY A 333 -4.01 29.10 -18.14
C GLY A 333 -4.74 28.81 -16.82
N LYS A 334 -6.05 28.67 -16.88
CA LYS A 334 -6.90 28.40 -15.73
C LYS A 334 -6.54 27.13 -14.96
N VAL A 335 -5.94 26.13 -15.63
CA VAL A 335 -5.40 24.90 -15.01
C VAL A 335 -4.28 25.22 -14.02
N ASP A 336 -3.35 26.09 -14.41
CA ASP A 336 -2.17 26.41 -13.60
C ASP A 336 -2.52 27.13 -12.30
N VAL A 337 -3.57 27.95 -12.33
CA VAL A 337 -4.10 28.62 -11.13
C VAL A 337 -4.54 27.59 -10.10
N VAL A 338 -5.33 26.59 -10.51
CA VAL A 338 -5.82 25.55 -9.60
C VAL A 338 -4.68 24.69 -9.09
N LEU A 339 -3.77 24.24 -9.96
CA LEU A 339 -2.61 23.44 -9.58
C LEU A 339 -1.72 24.19 -8.58
N SER A 340 -1.47 25.50 -8.78
CA SER A 340 -0.71 26.32 -7.84
C SER A 340 -1.40 26.43 -6.47
N LEU A 341 -2.72 26.59 -6.43
CA LEU A 341 -3.47 26.64 -5.18
C LEU A 341 -3.44 25.29 -4.45
N ILE A 342 -3.62 24.16 -5.17
CA ILE A 342 -3.52 22.82 -4.59
C ILE A 342 -2.09 22.58 -4.05
N GLN A 343 -1.05 22.97 -4.79
CA GLN A 343 0.33 22.88 -4.34
C GLN A 343 0.59 23.67 -3.05
N LYS A 344 0.00 24.85 -2.90
CA LYS A 344 0.08 25.64 -1.65
C LYS A 344 -0.58 24.89 -0.48
N LEU A 345 -1.70 24.18 -0.67
CA LEU A 345 -2.30 23.34 0.36
C LEU A 345 -1.34 22.23 0.82
N TYR A 346 -0.71 21.52 -0.12
CA TYR A 346 0.32 20.51 0.20
C TYR A 346 1.54 21.12 0.89
N GLY A 347 1.94 22.33 0.50
CA GLY A 347 3.02 23.07 1.17
C GLY A 347 2.69 23.42 2.64
N VAL A 348 1.43 23.67 2.98
CA VAL A 348 1.00 23.81 4.37
C VAL A 348 1.15 22.47 5.11
N GLU A 349 0.60 21.39 4.57
CA GLU A 349 0.65 20.06 5.18
C GLU A 349 2.09 19.56 5.41
N SER A 350 3.00 19.80 4.48
CA SER A 350 4.43 19.47 4.63
C SER A 350 5.06 20.19 5.84
N ARG A 351 4.75 21.47 6.04
CA ARG A 351 5.29 22.28 7.14
C ARG A 351 4.75 21.87 8.51
N ILE A 352 3.51 21.36 8.56
CA ILE A 352 2.85 20.99 9.82
C ILE A 352 2.90 19.47 10.09
N LYS A 353 3.59 18.68 9.26
CA LYS A 353 3.61 17.22 9.30
C LYS A 353 3.85 16.67 10.72
N ASP A 354 4.86 17.21 11.41
CA ASP A 354 5.30 16.74 12.73
C ASP A 354 4.74 17.58 13.89
N LYS A 355 3.74 18.43 13.63
CA LYS A 355 3.07 19.25 14.65
C LYS A 355 1.99 18.46 15.38
N SER A 356 1.58 18.98 16.55
CA SER A 356 0.45 18.46 17.32
C SER A 356 -0.87 18.53 16.53
N VAL A 357 -1.89 17.81 16.98
CA VAL A 357 -3.23 17.84 16.38
C VAL A 357 -3.80 19.25 16.40
N ASP A 358 -3.65 19.97 17.52
CA ASP A 358 -4.17 21.32 17.70
C ASP A 358 -3.41 22.34 16.84
N ASP A 359 -2.08 22.22 16.74
CA ASP A 359 -1.28 23.07 15.86
C ASP A 359 -1.64 22.85 14.39
N LYS A 360 -1.88 21.60 13.98
CA LYS A 360 -2.35 21.28 12.63
C LYS A 360 -3.69 21.92 12.34
N TYR A 361 -4.63 21.80 13.26
CA TYR A 361 -5.94 22.43 13.15
C TYR A 361 -5.80 23.95 13.00
N THR A 362 -5.07 24.61 13.90
CA THR A 362 -4.86 26.05 13.88
C THR A 362 -4.23 26.52 12.57
N ALA A 363 -3.15 25.89 12.13
CA ALA A 363 -2.49 26.24 10.86
C ALA A 363 -3.41 26.07 9.64
N ARG A 364 -4.28 25.04 9.63
CA ARG A 364 -5.27 24.84 8.58
C ARG A 364 -6.33 25.94 8.58
N GLN A 365 -6.80 26.38 9.76
CA GLN A 365 -7.76 27.48 9.87
C GLN A 365 -7.15 28.79 9.35
N GLU A 366 -5.91 29.09 9.74
CA GLU A 366 -5.26 30.36 9.39
C GLU A 366 -4.75 30.41 7.95
N VAL A 367 -4.23 29.30 7.42
CA VAL A 367 -3.53 29.30 6.13
C VAL A 367 -4.27 28.53 5.04
N SER A 368 -4.80 27.33 5.34
CA SER A 368 -5.45 26.52 4.31
C SER A 368 -6.84 27.04 3.94
N LEU A 369 -7.64 27.51 4.89
CA LEU A 369 -8.99 28.05 4.60
C LEU A 369 -8.97 29.24 3.62
N PRO A 370 -8.07 30.23 3.72
CA PRO A 370 -7.96 31.30 2.72
C PRO A 370 -7.61 30.77 1.31
N ILE A 371 -6.81 29.71 1.20
CA ILE A 371 -6.48 29.08 -0.08
C ILE A 371 -7.73 28.36 -0.64
N LEU A 372 -8.42 27.61 0.20
CA LEU A 372 -9.69 26.95 -0.16
C LEU A 372 -10.75 27.95 -0.62
N SER A 373 -10.85 29.11 0.05
CA SER A 373 -11.75 30.20 -0.38
C SER A 373 -11.44 30.69 -1.79
N LYS A 374 -10.14 30.83 -2.16
CA LYS A 374 -9.74 31.20 -3.53
C LYS A 374 -10.11 30.12 -4.55
N LEU A 375 -9.95 28.84 -4.20
CA LEU A 375 -10.39 27.72 -5.05
C LEU A 375 -11.91 27.70 -5.22
N LYS A 376 -12.66 28.05 -4.17
CA LYS A 376 -14.11 28.15 -4.22
C LYS A 376 -14.58 29.27 -5.16
N ILE A 377 -13.94 30.45 -5.06
CA ILE A 377 -14.18 31.58 -5.96
C ILE A 377 -13.91 31.18 -7.41
N TRP A 378 -12.79 30.48 -7.66
CA TRP A 378 -12.46 29.98 -9.00
C TRP A 378 -13.54 29.01 -9.52
N LEU A 379 -14.05 28.10 -8.70
CA LEU A 379 -15.14 27.20 -9.06
C LEU A 379 -16.42 27.98 -9.42
N GLU A 380 -16.76 29.03 -8.71
CA GLU A 380 -17.97 29.81 -8.93
C GLU A 380 -17.88 30.74 -10.14
N GLN A 381 -16.71 31.32 -10.40
CA GLN A 381 -16.51 32.31 -11.45
C GLN A 381 -15.97 31.73 -12.76
N ASP A 382 -15.02 30.80 -12.70
CA ASP A 382 -14.32 30.29 -13.86
C ASP A 382 -14.90 29.01 -14.43
N GLN A 383 -15.40 28.07 -13.59
CA GLN A 383 -15.96 26.79 -14.05
C GLN A 383 -17.12 26.97 -15.04
N PRO A 384 -18.12 27.85 -14.81
CA PRO A 384 -19.22 28.01 -15.74
C PRO A 384 -18.81 28.51 -17.13
N ASN A 385 -17.64 29.16 -17.20
CA ASN A 385 -17.08 29.79 -18.40
C ASN A 385 -15.99 28.95 -19.07
N LEU A 386 -15.84 27.67 -18.69
CA LEU A 386 -14.85 26.78 -19.30
C LEU A 386 -15.35 26.29 -20.67
N VAL A 387 -14.57 26.57 -21.72
CA VAL A 387 -14.85 26.15 -23.09
C VAL A 387 -13.61 25.47 -23.68
N GLY A 388 -13.80 24.44 -24.47
CA GLY A 388 -12.79 23.86 -25.35
C GLY A 388 -11.94 22.73 -24.75
N ASN A 389 -11.55 22.77 -23.49
CA ASN A 389 -10.77 21.69 -22.86
C ASN A 389 -11.69 20.77 -22.05
N SER A 390 -12.10 19.62 -22.65
CA SER A 390 -13.02 18.66 -22.02
C SER A 390 -12.45 18.08 -20.72
N LYS A 391 -11.13 17.87 -20.65
CA LYS A 391 -10.45 17.39 -19.44
C LYS A 391 -10.44 18.41 -18.32
N LEU A 392 -10.31 19.70 -18.64
CA LEU A 392 -10.43 20.75 -17.63
C LEU A 392 -11.85 20.85 -17.08
N ILE A 393 -12.86 20.73 -17.95
CA ILE A 393 -14.27 20.70 -17.54
C ILE A 393 -14.53 19.48 -16.64
N GLU A 394 -14.02 18.29 -17.01
CA GLU A 394 -14.10 17.08 -16.18
C GLU A 394 -13.46 17.28 -14.82
N ALA A 395 -12.24 17.87 -14.77
CA ALA A 395 -11.53 18.15 -13.54
C ALA A 395 -12.26 19.14 -12.64
N ALA A 396 -12.79 20.23 -13.22
CA ALA A 396 -13.57 21.23 -12.52
C ALA A 396 -14.89 20.66 -11.95
N ASN A 397 -15.60 19.85 -12.73
CA ASN A 397 -16.81 19.16 -12.29
C ASN A 397 -16.51 18.16 -11.16
N TYR A 398 -15.40 17.43 -11.24
CA TYR A 398 -14.96 16.55 -10.15
C TYR A 398 -14.70 17.36 -8.88
N LEU A 399 -13.94 18.45 -8.98
CA LEU A 399 -13.63 19.32 -7.84
C LEU A 399 -14.90 19.89 -7.21
N ALA A 400 -15.87 20.35 -8.03
CA ALA A 400 -17.16 20.86 -7.57
C ALA A 400 -17.99 19.80 -6.86
N ASN A 401 -18.13 18.61 -7.47
CA ASN A 401 -18.92 17.50 -6.94
C ASN A 401 -18.34 16.92 -5.62
N GLN A 402 -17.02 16.93 -5.47
CA GLN A 402 -16.34 16.42 -4.27
C GLN A 402 -16.01 17.53 -3.26
N TRP A 403 -16.33 18.78 -3.54
CA TRP A 403 -15.93 19.95 -2.73
C TRP A 403 -16.23 19.77 -1.26
N HIS A 404 -17.45 19.36 -0.91
CA HIS A 404 -17.90 19.19 0.46
C HIS A 404 -17.13 18.11 1.25
N LYS A 405 -16.49 17.14 0.55
CA LYS A 405 -15.61 16.14 1.15
C LYS A 405 -14.16 16.63 1.21
N LEU A 406 -13.72 17.33 0.16
CA LEU A 406 -12.34 17.81 0.02
C LEU A 406 -11.99 18.86 1.07
N ILE A 407 -12.92 19.71 1.48
CA ILE A 407 -12.67 20.75 2.50
C ILE A 407 -12.60 20.19 3.93
N ARG A 408 -13.19 19.04 4.20
CA ARG A 408 -13.32 18.51 5.58
C ARG A 408 -12.01 18.17 6.26
N TYR A 409 -10.91 18.00 5.53
CA TYR A 409 -9.63 17.70 6.16
C TYR A 409 -9.14 18.82 7.10
N VAL A 410 -9.70 20.04 6.96
CA VAL A 410 -9.38 21.16 7.86
C VAL A 410 -10.19 21.15 9.16
N ASP A 411 -11.25 20.32 9.26
CA ASP A 411 -12.15 20.29 10.41
C ASP A 411 -11.51 19.64 11.65
N ASP A 412 -10.46 18.84 11.45
CA ASP A 412 -9.75 18.15 12.54
C ASP A 412 -8.27 17.93 12.17
N GLY A 413 -7.37 18.22 13.11
CA GLY A 413 -5.93 18.06 12.91
C GLY A 413 -5.46 16.60 12.72
N ARG A 414 -6.32 15.61 13.02
CA ARG A 414 -6.05 14.18 12.79
C ARG A 414 -6.23 13.76 11.35
N LEU A 415 -6.99 14.52 10.55
CA LEU A 415 -7.35 14.18 9.19
C LEU A 415 -6.16 14.39 8.23
N SER A 416 -6.15 13.65 7.13
CA SER A 416 -5.21 13.81 6.02
C SER A 416 -5.83 14.62 4.89
N ILE A 417 -5.00 15.35 4.14
CA ILE A 417 -5.43 16.05 2.91
C ILE A 417 -5.77 15.07 1.78
N ASP A 418 -5.26 13.85 1.83
CA ASP A 418 -5.43 12.84 0.78
C ASP A 418 -5.62 11.42 1.34
N ASN A 419 -5.90 10.47 0.43
CA ASN A 419 -6.09 9.05 0.72
C ASN A 419 -4.82 8.21 0.44
N ASN A 420 -3.65 8.82 0.38
CA ASN A 420 -2.39 8.16 0.02
C ASN A 420 -2.06 6.94 0.90
N ARG A 421 -2.57 6.92 2.13
CA ARG A 421 -2.39 5.77 3.03
C ARG A 421 -3.06 4.51 2.48
N ALA A 422 -4.32 4.59 2.04
CA ALA A 422 -4.99 3.46 1.39
C ALA A 422 -4.34 3.10 0.05
N GLU A 423 -3.93 4.11 -0.75
CA GLU A 423 -3.24 3.87 -2.01
C GLU A 423 -1.93 3.11 -1.80
N ARG A 424 -1.11 3.49 -0.80
CA ARG A 424 0.10 2.74 -0.42
C ARG A 424 -0.23 1.33 0.06
N ALA A 425 -1.33 1.15 0.80
CA ALA A 425 -1.77 -0.16 1.25
C ALA A 425 -2.27 -1.06 0.11
N VAL A 426 -2.86 -0.52 -0.95
CA VAL A 426 -3.26 -1.27 -2.16
C VAL A 426 -2.04 -1.72 -2.99
N LYS A 427 -0.95 -0.94 -2.99
CA LYS A 427 0.24 -1.16 -3.84
C LYS A 427 0.85 -2.57 -3.74
N PRO A 428 1.08 -3.17 -2.55
CA PRO A 428 1.65 -4.53 -2.45
C PRO A 428 0.78 -5.58 -3.15
N PHE A 429 -0.54 -5.50 -3.02
CA PHE A 429 -1.47 -6.39 -3.70
C PHE A 429 -1.40 -6.23 -5.22
N VAL A 430 -1.39 -5.00 -5.73
CA VAL A 430 -1.31 -4.71 -7.17
C VAL A 430 0.01 -5.21 -7.77
N ILE A 431 1.14 -5.01 -7.06
CA ILE A 431 2.45 -5.53 -7.49
C ILE A 431 2.43 -7.07 -7.49
N GLY A 432 1.95 -7.69 -6.41
CA GLY A 432 1.83 -9.15 -6.32
C GLY A 432 0.97 -9.71 -7.45
N ARG A 433 -0.20 -9.09 -7.69
CA ARG A 433 -1.09 -9.49 -8.80
C ARG A 433 -0.39 -9.49 -10.17
N LYS A 434 0.52 -8.57 -10.44
CA LYS A 434 1.31 -8.58 -11.69
C LYS A 434 2.19 -9.83 -11.84
N ASN A 435 2.55 -10.50 -10.74
CA ASN A 435 3.36 -11.73 -10.78
C ASN A 435 2.53 -12.99 -11.04
N TRP A 436 1.27 -13.06 -10.61
CA TRP A 436 0.40 -14.24 -10.81
C TRP A 436 -0.86 -13.97 -11.61
N LEU A 437 -1.13 -12.72 -12.02
CA LEU A 437 -2.17 -12.23 -12.93
C LEU A 437 -3.62 -12.40 -12.45
N PHE A 438 -3.98 -13.50 -11.79
CA PHE A 438 -5.35 -13.82 -11.36
C PHE A 438 -5.37 -14.74 -10.13
N SER A 439 -6.51 -14.83 -9.48
CA SER A 439 -6.83 -15.90 -8.54
C SER A 439 -7.59 -17.02 -9.24
N GLN A 440 -7.28 -18.28 -8.91
CA GLN A 440 -7.96 -19.43 -9.51
C GLN A 440 -9.42 -19.54 -9.05
N THR A 441 -9.65 -19.31 -7.75
CA THR A 441 -10.95 -19.46 -7.08
C THR A 441 -11.24 -18.29 -6.17
N ALA A 442 -12.52 -18.11 -5.79
CA ALA A 442 -12.91 -17.12 -4.78
C ALA A 442 -12.28 -17.44 -3.41
N ASN A 443 -12.21 -18.70 -3.00
CA ASN A 443 -11.56 -19.10 -1.74
C ASN A 443 -10.09 -18.69 -1.71
N GLY A 444 -9.33 -18.92 -2.80
CA GLY A 444 -7.95 -18.46 -2.90
C GLY A 444 -7.80 -16.92 -2.89
N ALA A 445 -8.82 -16.19 -3.35
CA ALA A 445 -8.85 -14.73 -3.24
C ALA A 445 -9.12 -14.27 -1.80
N HIS A 446 -10.06 -14.91 -1.07
CA HIS A 446 -10.28 -14.68 0.36
C HIS A 446 -9.03 -15.02 1.19
N ALA A 447 -8.40 -16.18 0.93
CA ALA A 447 -7.15 -16.54 1.58
C ALA A 447 -6.04 -15.48 1.32
N SER A 448 -5.98 -14.95 0.11
CA SER A 448 -5.04 -13.87 -0.21
C SER A 448 -5.36 -12.58 0.56
N ALA A 449 -6.64 -12.21 0.70
CA ALA A 449 -7.06 -11.05 1.49
C ALA A 449 -6.60 -11.19 2.95
N THR A 450 -6.90 -12.33 3.58
CA THR A 450 -6.48 -12.66 4.96
C THR A 450 -4.96 -12.55 5.13
N LEU A 451 -4.19 -13.20 4.25
CA LEU A 451 -2.73 -13.27 4.43
C LEU A 451 -2.03 -11.96 4.06
N TYR A 452 -2.54 -11.19 3.10
CA TYR A 452 -2.07 -9.81 2.89
C TYR A 452 -2.35 -8.93 4.11
N SER A 453 -3.51 -9.06 4.75
CA SER A 453 -3.85 -8.33 5.97
C SER A 453 -2.82 -8.58 7.06
N ILE A 454 -2.45 -9.83 7.29
CA ILE A 454 -1.45 -10.22 8.30
C ILE A 454 -0.06 -9.69 7.94
N VAL A 455 0.39 -9.90 6.70
CA VAL A 455 1.72 -9.47 6.23
C VAL A 455 1.86 -7.95 6.28
N GLU A 456 0.90 -7.20 5.73
CA GLU A 456 1.01 -5.75 5.65
C GLU A 456 0.80 -5.08 7.02
N THR A 457 -0.09 -5.63 7.88
CA THR A 457 -0.22 -5.14 9.26
C THR A 457 1.05 -5.40 10.08
N ALA A 458 1.70 -6.55 9.93
CA ALA A 458 2.99 -6.82 10.58
C ALA A 458 4.06 -5.80 10.13
N LYS A 459 4.20 -5.58 8.82
CA LYS A 459 5.18 -4.65 8.24
C LYS A 459 5.01 -3.22 8.73
N ILE A 460 3.79 -2.72 8.73
CA ILE A 460 3.52 -1.32 9.11
C ILE A 460 3.74 -1.07 10.61
N ASN A 461 3.76 -2.14 11.43
CA ASN A 461 4.12 -2.10 12.85
C ASN A 461 5.60 -2.44 13.10
N GLY A 462 6.43 -2.53 12.06
CA GLY A 462 7.87 -2.75 12.18
C GLY A 462 8.26 -4.20 12.52
N LEU A 463 7.32 -5.14 12.46
CA LEU A 463 7.60 -6.55 12.72
C LEU A 463 8.19 -7.21 11.46
N ILE A 464 9.02 -8.23 11.67
CA ILE A 464 9.48 -9.11 10.59
C ILE A 464 8.38 -10.11 10.29
N PRO A 465 7.69 -10.05 9.10
CA PRO A 465 6.53 -10.89 8.84
C PRO A 465 6.78 -12.38 9.00
N PHE A 466 7.96 -12.87 8.62
CA PHE A 466 8.32 -14.28 8.80
C PHE A 466 8.23 -14.72 10.27
N ASN A 467 8.86 -13.97 11.18
CA ASN A 467 8.88 -14.32 12.60
C ASN A 467 7.48 -14.19 13.21
N TYR A 468 6.79 -13.12 12.89
CA TYR A 468 5.44 -12.86 13.35
C TYR A 468 4.45 -13.95 12.92
N ILE A 469 4.41 -14.31 11.63
CA ILE A 469 3.55 -15.36 11.09
C ILE A 469 3.87 -16.72 11.72
N CYS A 470 5.17 -17.02 11.91
CA CYS A 470 5.58 -18.28 12.53
C CYS A 470 5.02 -18.41 13.95
N ALA A 471 5.22 -17.38 14.78
CA ALA A 471 4.69 -17.35 16.14
C ALA A 471 3.17 -17.37 16.20
N CYS A 472 2.50 -16.60 15.32
CA CYS A 472 1.03 -16.64 15.22
C CYS A 472 0.51 -18.04 14.87
N LEU A 473 1.15 -18.75 13.94
CA LEU A 473 0.75 -20.11 13.57
C LEU A 473 0.96 -21.10 14.71
N ASP A 474 2.04 -20.94 15.49
CA ASP A 474 2.31 -21.78 16.67
C ASP A 474 1.26 -21.57 17.76
N GLU A 475 0.80 -20.33 17.97
CA GLU A 475 -0.24 -20.01 18.95
C GLU A 475 -1.63 -20.37 18.45
N LEU A 476 -2.00 -20.01 17.22
CA LEU A 476 -3.34 -20.24 16.65
C LEU A 476 -3.69 -21.71 16.47
N CYS A 477 -2.73 -22.63 16.48
CA CYS A 477 -2.99 -24.05 16.43
C CYS A 477 -3.22 -24.67 17.81
N GLN A 478 -3.07 -23.92 18.92
CA GLN A 478 -3.38 -24.40 20.26
C GLN A 478 -4.90 -24.51 20.47
N PRO A 479 -5.34 -25.35 21.42
CA PRO A 479 -6.77 -25.50 21.74
C PRO A 479 -7.46 -24.22 22.18
N GLU A 480 -6.77 -23.37 22.92
CA GLU A 480 -7.25 -22.08 23.45
C GLU A 480 -6.21 -20.98 23.16
N PRO A 481 -6.18 -20.44 21.92
CA PRO A 481 -5.17 -19.46 21.54
C PRO A 481 -5.46 -18.08 22.17
N ASP A 482 -4.43 -17.40 22.66
CA ASP A 482 -4.50 -16.00 23.11
C ASP A 482 -4.38 -15.05 21.93
N ILE A 483 -5.52 -14.71 21.31
CA ILE A 483 -5.58 -13.84 20.13
C ILE A 483 -5.10 -12.42 20.44
N ASP A 484 -5.35 -11.91 21.65
CA ASP A 484 -4.97 -10.54 22.02
C ASP A 484 -3.45 -10.36 22.15
N SER A 485 -2.73 -11.41 22.55
CA SER A 485 -1.26 -11.40 22.59
C SER A 485 -0.64 -11.35 21.18
N LEU A 486 -1.40 -11.78 20.16
CA LEU A 486 -0.96 -11.78 18.76
C LEU A 486 -1.17 -10.44 18.05
N LEU A 487 -1.87 -9.49 18.65
CA LEU A 487 -1.99 -8.17 18.06
C LEU A 487 -0.59 -7.54 17.91
N PRO A 488 -0.24 -6.93 16.75
CA PRO A 488 1.14 -6.49 16.46
C PRO A 488 1.76 -5.56 17.50
N TRP A 489 0.97 -4.74 18.18
CA TRP A 489 1.41 -3.83 19.24
C TRP A 489 1.55 -4.50 20.62
N ASN A 490 1.00 -5.70 20.80
CA ASN A 490 1.17 -6.53 22.00
C ASN A 490 2.23 -7.61 21.78
N PHE A 491 2.60 -7.88 20.54
CA PHE A 491 3.54 -8.94 20.19
C PHE A 491 4.93 -8.64 20.71
N LYS A 492 5.47 -9.54 21.52
CA LYS A 492 6.83 -9.48 22.06
C LYS A 492 7.75 -10.29 21.14
N THR A 493 8.74 -9.61 20.54
CA THR A 493 9.78 -10.24 19.70
C THR A 493 10.81 -10.98 20.54
#